data_23dd543cd45b0c2d0b981334a977d268
#
_entry.id   23dd543cd45b0c2d0b981334a977d268
#
_cell.length_a   1.000
_cell.length_b   1.000
_cell.length_c   1.000
_cell.angle_alpha   90.00
_cell.angle_beta   90.00
_cell.angle_gamma   90.00
#
_symmetry.space_group_name_H-M   'P 1'
#
loop_
_entity.id
_entity.type
_entity.pdbx_description
1 polymer ?
#
loop_
_entity_poly.entity_id
_entity_poly.type
_entity_poly.pdbx_seq_one_letter_code
_entity_poly.pdbx_strand_id
1 'polypeptide(L)' 'MCEIYLSGKSKVRVMCEGHCYVIRYGKDCSFTTEGNGVVHEKYVDNSEPHINHDYK' A
#
# COMPACT_ATOMS: atom_id res chain seq x y z
N MET A 1 6.25 11.90 7.49
CA MET A 1 5.46 10.68 7.29
C MET A 1 4.85 10.69 5.91
N CYS A 2 4.80 9.53 5.30
CA CYS A 2 4.38 9.41 3.92
C CYS A 2 3.36 8.27 3.81
N GLU A 3 2.30 8.48 3.04
CA GLU A 3 1.31 7.44 2.80
C GLU A 3 1.20 7.20 1.31
N ILE A 4 1.24 5.94 0.92
CA ILE A 4 1.20 5.54 -0.47
C ILE A 4 0.11 4.49 -0.63
N TYR A 5 -0.76 4.68 -1.61
CA TYR A 5 -1.86 3.76 -1.87
C TYR A 5 -1.67 3.14 -3.24
N LEU A 6 -1.63 1.82 -3.27
CA LEU A 6 -1.43 1.06 -4.50
C LEU A 6 -2.67 0.25 -4.82
N SER A 7 -2.99 0.16 -6.09
CA SER A 7 -4.12 -0.65 -6.52
C SER A 7 -3.87 -1.14 -7.93
N GLY A 8 -4.70 -2.07 -8.36
CA GLY A 8 -4.59 -2.62 -9.70
C GLY A 8 -3.33 -3.42 -9.88
N LYS A 9 -2.64 -3.18 -10.97
CA LYS A 9 -1.41 -3.90 -11.30
C LYS A 9 -0.21 -2.98 -11.22
N SER A 10 -0.19 -2.11 -10.23
CA SER A 10 0.88 -1.13 -10.08
C SER A 10 2.17 -1.77 -9.62
N LYS A 11 3.27 -1.27 -10.15
CA LYS A 11 4.59 -1.60 -9.65
C LYS A 11 5.30 -0.30 -9.36
N VAL A 12 5.71 -0.12 -8.12
CA VAL A 12 6.21 1.18 -7.66
C VAL A 12 7.51 0.98 -6.91
N ARG A 13 8.43 1.91 -7.11
CA ARG A 13 9.62 1.99 -6.30
C ARG A 13 9.44 3.09 -5.28
N VAL A 14 9.61 2.75 -4.03
CA VAL A 14 9.41 3.68 -2.92
C VAL A 14 10.76 4.04 -2.33
N MET A 15 11.08 5.32 -2.36
CA MET A 15 12.26 5.84 -1.67
C MET A 15 11.81 6.35 -0.32
N CYS A 16 12.26 5.68 0.74
CA CYS A 16 11.76 5.96 2.07
C CYS A 16 12.86 6.50 2.95
N GLU A 17 12.58 7.66 3.57
CA GLU A 17 13.44 8.28 4.56
C GLU A 17 12.52 8.62 5.73
N GLY A 18 12.71 7.93 6.85
CA GLY A 18 11.81 8.08 7.96
C GLY A 18 10.78 6.97 7.95
N HIS A 19 9.52 7.32 8.12
CA HIS A 19 8.46 6.32 8.16
C HIS A 19 7.53 6.50 6.97
N CYS A 20 7.35 5.43 6.22
CA CYS A 20 6.43 5.41 5.09
C CYS A 20 5.41 4.31 5.31
N TYR A 21 4.16 4.58 4.96
CA TYR A 21 3.08 3.63 5.08
C TYR A 21 2.57 3.31 3.69
N VAL A 22 2.61 2.03 3.33
CA VAL A 22 2.19 1.57 2.02
C VAL A 22 0.95 0.71 2.20
N ILE A 23 -0.13 1.12 1.58
CA ILE A 23 -1.40 0.39 1.65
C ILE A 23 -1.65 -0.22 0.27
N ARG A 24 -1.70 -1.55 0.21
CA ARG A 24 -1.93 -2.27 -1.04
C ARG A 24 -3.37 -2.77 -1.09
N TYR A 25 -4.06 -2.38 -2.14
CA TYR A 25 -5.43 -2.85 -2.39
C TYR A 25 -5.37 -3.92 -3.46
N GLY A 26 -5.45 -5.16 -3.03
CA GLY A 26 -5.37 -6.29 -3.94
C GLY A 26 -3.98 -6.86 -4.03
N LYS A 27 -3.88 -8.02 -4.65
CA LYS A 27 -2.63 -8.79 -4.64
C LYS A 27 -1.77 -8.55 -5.87
N ASP A 28 -2.27 -7.82 -6.86
CA ASP A 28 -1.56 -7.66 -8.11
C ASP A 28 -0.64 -6.45 -8.11
N CYS A 29 -0.72 -5.61 -7.10
CA CYS A 29 0.19 -4.49 -6.98
C CYS A 29 1.37 -4.88 -6.10
N SER A 30 2.50 -4.27 -6.38
CA SER A 30 3.71 -4.57 -5.65
C SER A 30 4.58 -3.32 -5.57
N PHE A 31 5.55 -3.37 -4.66
CA PHE A 31 6.47 -2.27 -4.54
C PHE A 31 7.82 -2.77 -4.06
N THR A 32 8.85 -2.00 -4.36
CA THR A 32 10.18 -2.20 -3.80
C THR A 32 10.55 -0.95 -3.03
N THR A 33 11.45 -1.09 -2.06
CA THR A 33 11.82 0.02 -1.21
C THR A 33 13.32 0.27 -1.29
N GLU A 34 13.67 1.54 -1.16
CA GLU A 34 15.06 1.97 -1.09
C GLU A 34 15.16 3.05 -0.03
N GLY A 35 16.36 3.25 0.48
CA GLY A 35 16.59 4.24 1.50
C GLY A 35 16.71 3.61 2.88
N ASN A 36 16.89 4.45 3.88
CA ASN A 36 17.15 4.01 5.25
C ASN A 36 15.94 4.10 6.15
N GLY A 37 14.79 4.37 5.59
CA GLY A 37 13.57 4.52 6.38
C GLY A 37 12.94 3.20 6.74
N VAL A 38 11.87 3.31 7.50
CA VAL A 38 11.07 2.17 7.92
C VAL A 38 9.78 2.16 7.13
N VAL A 39 9.47 1.03 6.52
CA VAL A 39 8.28 0.91 5.70
C VAL A 39 7.30 -0.01 6.41
N HIS A 40 6.08 0.50 6.57
CA HIS A 40 4.97 -0.26 7.15
C HIS A 40 4.01 -0.59 6.03
N GLU A 41 3.72 -1.86 5.86
CA GLU A 41 2.85 -2.30 4.80
C GLU A 41 1.53 -2.78 5.38
N LYS A 42 0.43 -2.39 4.73
CA LYS A 42 -0.88 -2.92 5.04
C LYS A 42 -1.50 -3.46 3.76
N TYR A 43 -2.01 -4.67 3.84
CA TYR A 43 -2.67 -5.31 2.71
C TYR A 43 -4.17 -5.27 2.93
N VAL A 44 -4.89 -4.81 1.92
CA VAL A 44 -6.34 -4.80 1.94
C VAL A 44 -6.80 -5.66 0.78
N ASP A 45 -7.59 -6.68 1.09
CA ASP A 45 -8.10 -7.57 0.07
C ASP A 45 -9.33 -6.95 -0.56
N ASN A 46 -9.17 -6.41 -1.76
CA ASN A 46 -10.28 -5.74 -2.41
C ASN A 46 -11.15 -6.69 -3.22
N SER A 47 -10.94 -7.99 -3.07
CA SER A 47 -11.87 -8.95 -3.64
C SER A 47 -13.10 -9.11 -2.76
N GLU A 48 -13.06 -8.57 -1.54
CA GLU A 48 -14.21 -8.59 -0.66
C GLU A 48 -15.27 -7.66 -1.21
N PRO A 49 -16.49 -8.06 -1.16
CA PRO A 49 -17.53 -7.14 -1.53
C PRO A 49 -17.52 -5.98 -0.59
N HIS A 50 -17.74 -4.91 -0.83
CA HIS A 50 -17.41 -3.89 0.08
C HIS A 50 -18.30 -3.47 0.96
N ILE A 51 -18.06 -3.83 1.59
CA ILE A 51 -18.75 -3.54 2.51
C ILE A 51 -18.80 -2.32 3.08
N ASN A 52 -18.55 -2.76 2.69
CA ASN A 52 -18.56 -1.87 3.00
C ASN A 52 -18.56 -1.05 3.42
N HIS A 53 -18.61 -1.20 3.45
CA HIS A 53 -18.54 -0.41 3.69
C HIS A 53 -18.60 0.31 4.26
N ASP A 54 -18.66 0.16 4.39
CA ASP A 54 -18.71 0.84 4.79
C ASP A 54 -18.74 1.64 5.14
N TYR A 55 -18.95 1.58 5.13
CA TYR A 55 -19.03 2.39 5.25
C TYR A 55 -19.43 2.93 5.60
N LYS A 56 -19.36 2.94 5.70
CA LYS A 56 -19.76 3.27 5.92
C LYS A 56 -19.87 3.52 6.19
#